data_103415d92fb768221932d0cf83adaf55
#
_entry.id   103415d92fb768221932d0cf83adaf55
#
_cell.length_a   1.000
_cell.length_b   1.000
_cell.length_c   1.000
_cell.angle_alpha   90.00
_cell.angle_beta   90.00
_cell.angle_gamma   90.00
#
_symmetry.space_group_name_H-M   'P 1'
#
loop_
_entity.id
_entity.type
_entity.pdbx_description
1 polymer ?
#
loop_
_entity_poly.entity_id
_entity_poly.type
_entity_poly.pdbx_seq_one_letter_code
_entity_poly.pdbx_strand_id
1 'polypeptide(L)'
;MVERLYLVPIVFGSLAATVIWGRSALRVHRMSQRIAKGESSEAAALAWSSFRKELHTTIVYGIATLALALAAVWNNPAVDLPLVLLVVPIVMTLTYGQRFLEEAALIEQRAALERRAEEALEQEELAPRRWATRLAPEELPEFSGFEVGRVYEPGSGLMAGDFYDLFRTDAERVAAVIGDVSGHGIDASITAFQVKYLLRVFLRQYRDPAQAVEELNAVLSAQSRTDEFVSLCVTVFDQNAGTLRFTSAGHPPAWLWHDGELRPLRATGPLLTLDPDSLYSSREVPLDEGDLLLLYTDGLSEARAGEQLFGEERIANAVRRDPGMDADTLCKSLMEAARDFATSALTDDVAILAIRRI
;
A
#
# COMPACT_ATOMS: atom_id res chain seq x y z
N MET A 1 39.34 -7.65 -40.56
CA MET A 1 38.25 -6.72 -40.18
C MET A 1 36.94 -7.45 -39.83
N VAL A 2 36.75 -8.67 -40.32
CA VAL A 2 35.51 -9.48 -40.06
C VAL A 2 35.56 -10.26 -38.73
N GLU A 3 36.77 -10.53 -38.20
CA GLU A 3 36.98 -11.40 -37.03
C GLU A 3 36.52 -10.88 -35.69
N ARG A 4 36.16 -9.61 -35.56
CA ARG A 4 35.75 -8.99 -34.27
C ARG A 4 34.35 -8.40 -34.28
N LEU A 5 33.50 -8.83 -35.19
CA LEU A 5 32.13 -8.38 -35.29
C LEU A 5 31.31 -8.68 -34.00
N TYR A 6 31.76 -9.69 -33.22
CA TYR A 6 31.16 -10.04 -31.92
C TYR A 6 31.35 -8.94 -30.83
N LEU A 7 32.35 -8.07 -30.92
CA LEU A 7 32.53 -6.97 -29.99
C LEU A 7 31.53 -5.82 -30.20
N VAL A 8 30.98 -5.68 -31.40
CA VAL A 8 30.05 -4.59 -31.72
C VAL A 8 28.81 -4.60 -30.81
N PRO A 9 28.07 -5.71 -30.64
CA PRO A 9 26.91 -5.73 -29.73
C PRO A 9 27.32 -5.48 -28.28
N ILE A 10 28.53 -5.89 -27.87
CA ILE A 10 29.03 -5.66 -26.49
C ILE A 10 29.32 -4.18 -26.27
N VAL A 11 29.90 -3.48 -27.25
CA VAL A 11 30.12 -2.01 -27.20
C VAL A 11 28.78 -1.28 -27.07
N PHE A 12 27.77 -1.65 -27.89
CA PHE A 12 26.44 -1.05 -27.80
C PHE A 12 25.76 -1.32 -26.46
N GLY A 13 25.86 -2.54 -25.94
CA GLY A 13 25.34 -2.90 -24.62
C GLY A 13 25.99 -2.11 -23.48
N SER A 14 27.33 -1.97 -23.52
CA SER A 14 28.08 -1.18 -22.55
C SER A 14 27.73 0.32 -22.62
N LEU A 15 27.56 0.85 -23.83
CA LEU A 15 27.11 2.22 -24.04
C LEU A 15 25.69 2.44 -23.48
N ALA A 16 24.78 1.51 -23.73
CA ALA A 16 23.44 1.56 -23.17
C ALA A 16 23.47 1.53 -21.63
N ALA A 17 24.29 0.66 -21.02
CA ALA A 17 24.48 0.62 -19.59
C ALA A 17 25.04 1.96 -19.05
N THR A 18 26.01 2.55 -19.71
CA THR A 18 26.57 3.89 -19.36
C THR A 18 25.47 4.96 -19.36
N VAL A 19 24.60 4.96 -20.35
CA VAL A 19 23.48 5.92 -20.46
C VAL A 19 22.45 5.68 -19.33
N ILE A 20 22.11 4.43 -19.03
CA ILE A 20 21.17 4.08 -17.95
C ILE A 20 21.69 4.59 -16.61
N TRP A 21 22.92 4.21 -16.25
CA TRP A 21 23.53 4.64 -14.99
C TRP A 21 23.80 6.15 -14.94
N GLY A 22 24.18 6.78 -16.05
CA GLY A 22 24.35 8.23 -16.14
C GLY A 22 23.05 8.99 -15.90
N ARG A 23 21.93 8.49 -16.42
CA ARG A 23 20.60 9.07 -16.13
C ARG A 23 20.20 8.88 -14.68
N SER A 24 20.51 7.73 -14.08
CA SER A 24 20.29 7.46 -12.67
C SER A 24 21.12 8.42 -11.80
N ALA A 25 22.42 8.51 -12.04
CA ALA A 25 23.32 9.42 -11.33
C ALA A 25 22.87 10.90 -11.40
N LEU A 26 22.44 11.37 -12.57
CA LEU A 26 21.90 12.73 -12.73
C LEU A 26 20.61 12.96 -11.93
N ARG A 27 19.76 11.94 -11.85
CA ARG A 27 18.51 12.00 -11.07
C ARG A 27 18.81 12.06 -9.58
N VAL A 28 19.67 11.17 -9.07
CA VAL A 28 20.12 11.17 -7.68
C VAL A 28 20.86 12.45 -7.31
N HIS A 29 21.66 13.01 -8.21
CA HIS A 29 22.33 14.29 -8.00
C HIS A 29 21.34 15.45 -7.84
N ARG A 30 20.31 15.54 -8.70
CA ARG A 30 19.26 16.56 -8.56
C ARG A 30 18.51 16.41 -7.25
N MET A 31 18.26 15.17 -6.82
CA MET A 31 17.61 14.85 -5.55
C MET A 31 18.49 15.27 -4.36
N SER A 32 19.81 14.94 -4.38
CA SER A 32 20.73 15.31 -3.32
C SER A 32 20.89 16.83 -3.16
N GLN A 33 20.84 17.58 -4.28
CA GLN A 33 20.86 19.06 -4.23
C GLN A 33 19.58 19.65 -3.65
N ARG A 34 18.43 19.00 -3.83
CA ARG A 34 17.17 19.43 -3.22
C ARG A 34 17.16 19.18 -1.71
N ILE A 35 17.62 17.98 -1.29
CA ILE A 35 17.73 17.59 0.11
C ILE A 35 18.72 18.51 0.85
N ALA A 36 19.87 18.82 0.25
CA ALA A 36 20.87 19.69 0.86
C ALA A 36 20.40 21.13 1.12
N LYS A 37 19.28 21.55 0.54
CA LYS A 37 18.69 22.90 0.73
C LYS A 37 17.67 22.99 1.86
N GLY A 38 17.22 21.89 2.44
CA GLY A 38 16.08 21.89 3.38
C GLY A 38 16.15 20.93 4.56
N GLU A 39 17.14 20.06 4.71
CA GLU A 39 17.07 18.96 5.68
C GLU A 39 18.38 18.68 6.44
N SER A 40 18.26 17.77 7.46
CA SER A 40 19.32 17.35 8.35
C SER A 40 20.60 16.89 7.62
N SER A 41 21.75 17.15 8.24
CA SER A 41 23.09 16.76 7.77
C SER A 41 23.21 15.28 7.40
N GLU A 42 22.42 14.41 8.00
CA GLU A 42 22.47 12.95 7.83
C GLU A 42 21.81 12.48 6.53
N ALA A 43 20.64 13.02 6.19
CA ALA A 43 19.94 12.72 4.93
C ALA A 43 20.75 13.23 3.72
N ALA A 44 21.37 14.40 3.85
CA ALA A 44 22.29 14.92 2.83
C ALA A 44 23.51 14.04 2.62
N ALA A 45 24.08 13.46 3.69
CA ALA A 45 25.24 12.56 3.62
C ALA A 45 24.87 11.23 2.92
N LEU A 46 23.72 10.65 3.22
CA LEU A 46 23.20 9.45 2.57
C LEU A 46 22.93 9.67 1.08
N ALA A 47 22.29 10.77 0.71
CA ALA A 47 22.03 11.12 -0.67
C ALA A 47 23.34 11.34 -1.47
N TRP A 48 24.38 11.94 -0.86
CA TRP A 48 25.69 12.09 -1.45
C TRP A 48 26.42 10.75 -1.62
N SER A 49 26.28 9.83 -0.67
CA SER A 49 26.88 8.49 -0.79
C SER A 49 26.27 7.70 -1.94
N SER A 50 24.96 7.76 -2.10
CA SER A 50 24.23 7.15 -3.21
C SER A 50 24.64 7.75 -4.56
N PHE A 51 24.73 9.07 -4.66
CA PHE A 51 25.20 9.74 -5.88
C PHE A 51 26.62 9.31 -6.26
N ARG A 52 27.56 9.25 -5.30
CA ARG A 52 28.94 8.79 -5.58
C ARG A 52 28.99 7.37 -6.10
N LYS A 53 28.16 6.47 -5.57
CA LYS A 53 28.05 5.08 -6.04
C LYS A 53 27.56 5.01 -7.48
N GLU A 54 26.51 5.72 -7.82
CA GLU A 54 25.93 5.79 -9.17
C GLU A 54 26.92 6.41 -10.18
N LEU A 55 27.57 7.49 -9.77
CA LEU A 55 28.60 8.16 -10.59
C LEU A 55 29.78 7.22 -10.86
N HIS A 56 30.27 6.53 -9.82
CA HIS A 56 31.37 5.57 -9.98
C HIS A 56 30.99 4.46 -10.97
N THR A 57 29.78 3.89 -10.85
CA THR A 57 29.28 2.88 -11.78
C THR A 57 29.20 3.42 -13.21
N THR A 58 28.71 4.65 -13.41
CA THR A 58 28.66 5.31 -14.71
C THR A 58 30.06 5.46 -15.32
N ILE A 59 31.04 5.87 -14.52
CA ILE A 59 32.45 6.04 -14.97
C ILE A 59 33.03 4.67 -15.36
N VAL A 60 32.80 3.63 -14.57
CA VAL A 60 33.29 2.27 -14.87
C VAL A 60 32.74 1.77 -16.22
N TYR A 61 31.44 1.91 -16.47
CA TYR A 61 30.86 1.53 -17.77
C TYR A 61 31.33 2.42 -18.92
N GLY A 62 31.55 3.71 -18.67
CA GLY A 62 32.11 4.64 -19.66
C GLY A 62 33.52 4.22 -20.08
N ILE A 63 34.41 3.90 -19.11
CA ILE A 63 35.74 3.39 -19.36
C ILE A 63 35.67 2.05 -20.08
N ALA A 64 34.78 1.13 -19.67
CA ALA A 64 34.58 -0.15 -20.32
C ALA A 64 34.15 0.02 -21.78
N THR A 65 33.22 0.95 -22.06
CA THR A 65 32.77 1.24 -23.43
C THR A 65 33.92 1.76 -24.30
N LEU A 66 34.74 2.67 -23.77
CA LEU A 66 35.90 3.19 -24.46
C LEU A 66 36.94 2.08 -24.73
N ALA A 67 37.24 1.25 -23.72
CA ALA A 67 38.17 0.13 -23.85
C ALA A 67 37.73 -0.88 -24.90
N LEU A 68 36.43 -1.23 -24.89
CA LEU A 68 35.82 -2.12 -25.88
C LEU A 68 35.85 -1.53 -27.30
N ALA A 69 35.57 -0.24 -27.44
CA ALA A 69 35.63 0.45 -28.73
C ALA A 69 37.10 0.49 -29.28
N LEU A 70 38.07 0.76 -28.41
CA LEU A 70 39.50 0.73 -28.78
C LEU A 70 39.92 -0.70 -29.16
N ALA A 71 39.50 -1.72 -28.40
CA ALA A 71 39.79 -3.13 -28.70
C ALA A 71 39.16 -3.61 -30.01
N ALA A 72 38.01 -3.07 -30.39
CA ALA A 72 37.39 -3.36 -31.69
C ALA A 72 38.21 -2.84 -32.87
N VAL A 73 38.98 -1.77 -32.66
CA VAL A 73 39.85 -1.16 -33.68
C VAL A 73 41.26 -1.75 -33.62
N TRP A 74 41.78 -2.05 -32.43
CA TRP A 74 43.16 -2.50 -32.20
C TRP A 74 43.23 -4.03 -32.10
N ASN A 75 43.96 -4.66 -33.04
CA ASN A 75 44.02 -6.12 -33.18
C ASN A 75 45.01 -6.76 -32.19
N ASN A 76 44.64 -6.90 -30.88
CA ASN A 76 45.47 -7.58 -29.89
C ASN A 76 44.64 -8.66 -29.16
N PRO A 77 44.89 -9.99 -29.42
CA PRO A 77 44.10 -11.09 -28.87
C PRO A 77 44.22 -11.24 -27.33
N ALA A 78 45.27 -10.70 -26.68
CA ALA A 78 45.45 -10.80 -25.26
C ALA A 78 44.42 -9.93 -24.45
N VAL A 79 43.76 -9.00 -25.13
CA VAL A 79 42.77 -8.09 -24.51
C VAL A 79 41.33 -8.63 -24.62
N ASP A 80 41.08 -9.63 -25.46
CA ASP A 80 39.72 -10.09 -25.75
C ASP A 80 39.07 -10.85 -24.60
N LEU A 81 39.82 -11.69 -23.90
CA LEU A 81 39.26 -12.50 -22.79
C LEU A 81 38.76 -11.65 -21.62
N PRO A 82 39.50 -10.65 -21.08
CA PRO A 82 38.98 -9.76 -20.05
C PRO A 82 37.75 -8.94 -20.49
N LEU A 83 37.68 -8.57 -21.77
CA LEU A 83 36.59 -7.77 -22.31
C LEU A 83 35.30 -8.56 -22.43
N VAL A 84 35.36 -9.89 -22.71
CA VAL A 84 34.20 -10.77 -22.73
C VAL A 84 33.57 -10.88 -21.33
N LEU A 85 34.36 -10.82 -20.25
CA LEU A 85 33.84 -10.84 -18.88
C LEU A 85 32.96 -9.62 -18.56
N LEU A 86 33.08 -8.52 -19.30
CA LEU A 86 32.20 -7.36 -19.16
C LEU A 86 30.77 -7.59 -19.66
N VAL A 87 30.54 -8.69 -20.40
CA VAL A 87 29.19 -9.05 -20.88
C VAL A 87 28.24 -9.33 -19.70
N VAL A 88 28.73 -9.97 -18.63
CA VAL A 88 27.91 -10.33 -17.48
C VAL A 88 27.30 -9.08 -16.79
N PRO A 89 28.07 -8.08 -16.35
CA PRO A 89 27.49 -6.89 -15.73
C PRO A 89 26.65 -6.05 -16.71
N ILE A 90 26.95 -6.08 -18.01
CA ILE A 90 26.14 -5.41 -19.04
C ILE A 90 24.76 -6.07 -19.14
N VAL A 91 24.69 -7.39 -19.25
CA VAL A 91 23.43 -8.13 -19.31
C VAL A 91 22.64 -7.92 -18.03
N MET A 92 23.27 -8.00 -16.85
CA MET A 92 22.62 -7.68 -15.59
C MET A 92 22.03 -6.25 -15.56
N THR A 93 22.79 -5.26 -16.00
CA THR A 93 22.28 -3.87 -16.06
C THR A 93 21.12 -3.71 -17.03
N LEU A 94 21.16 -4.37 -18.20
CA LEU A 94 20.08 -4.30 -19.18
C LEU A 94 18.81 -5.03 -18.72
N THR A 95 18.97 -6.13 -17.97
CA THR A 95 17.82 -6.92 -17.47
C THR A 95 17.20 -6.33 -16.21
N TYR A 96 18.01 -5.79 -15.30
CA TYR A 96 17.53 -5.28 -14.02
C TYR A 96 17.44 -3.74 -13.96
N GLY A 97 18.04 -3.03 -14.92
CA GLY A 97 18.09 -1.57 -14.93
C GLY A 97 16.72 -0.89 -15.00
N GLN A 98 15.74 -1.51 -15.65
CA GLN A 98 14.35 -1.00 -15.67
C GLN A 98 13.70 -1.12 -14.29
N ARG A 99 13.90 -2.22 -13.57
CA ARG A 99 13.39 -2.38 -12.21
C ARG A 99 13.97 -1.36 -11.23
N PHE A 100 15.28 -1.09 -11.32
CA PHE A 100 15.90 -0.04 -10.50
C PHE A 100 15.38 1.37 -10.80
N LEU A 101 14.98 1.64 -12.03
CA LEU A 101 14.39 2.93 -12.40
C LEU A 101 12.93 3.05 -11.88
N GLU A 102 12.19 1.95 -11.87
CA GLU A 102 10.83 1.87 -11.31
C GLU A 102 10.84 2.00 -9.79
N GLU A 103 11.74 1.28 -9.11
CA GLU A 103 11.95 1.40 -7.65
C GLU A 103 12.36 2.81 -7.24
N ALA A 104 13.27 3.44 -7.98
CA ALA A 104 13.67 4.82 -7.72
C ALA A 104 12.52 5.82 -7.93
N ALA A 105 11.65 5.58 -8.92
CA ALA A 105 10.47 6.40 -9.17
C ALA A 105 9.41 6.24 -8.06
N LEU A 106 9.23 5.02 -7.54
CA LEU A 106 8.36 4.72 -6.41
C LEU A 106 8.84 5.42 -5.12
N ILE A 107 10.15 5.37 -4.84
CA ILE A 107 10.77 6.06 -3.70
C ILE A 107 10.60 7.59 -3.83
N GLU A 108 10.76 8.14 -5.03
CA GLU A 108 10.58 9.58 -5.28
C GLU A 108 9.11 10.03 -5.12
N GLN A 109 8.16 9.23 -5.63
CA GLN A 109 6.73 9.50 -5.45
C GLN A 109 6.33 9.45 -3.98
N ARG A 110 6.90 8.52 -3.24
CA ARG A 110 6.66 8.34 -1.83
C ARG A 110 7.22 9.51 -1.00
N ALA A 111 8.50 9.86 -1.18
CA ALA A 111 9.10 11.02 -0.51
C ALA A 111 8.38 12.33 -0.85
N ALA A 112 7.82 12.45 -2.08
CA ALA A 112 7.00 13.59 -2.45
C ALA A 112 5.61 13.60 -1.76
N LEU A 113 5.04 12.42 -1.48
CA LEU A 113 3.79 12.28 -0.71
C LEU A 113 4.00 12.59 0.77
N GLU A 114 5.09 12.08 1.36
CA GLU A 114 5.47 12.37 2.74
C GLU A 114 5.69 13.87 2.96
N ARG A 115 6.44 14.54 2.07
CA ARG A 115 6.65 15.99 2.17
C ARG A 115 5.38 16.81 2.00
N ARG A 116 4.50 16.42 1.07
CA ARG A 116 3.21 17.09 0.91
C ARG A 116 2.31 16.89 2.12
N ALA A 117 2.45 15.72 2.78
CA ALA A 117 1.77 15.45 4.03
C ALA A 117 2.30 16.34 5.17
N GLU A 118 3.64 16.44 5.31
CA GLU A 118 4.28 17.30 6.31
C GLU A 118 4.01 18.79 6.07
N GLU A 119 4.15 19.26 4.82
CA GLU A 119 3.87 20.66 4.45
C GLU A 119 2.40 21.05 4.69
N ALA A 120 1.47 20.10 4.49
CA ALA A 120 0.05 20.33 4.79
C ALA A 120 -0.23 20.37 6.31
N LEU A 121 0.55 19.64 7.10
CA LEU A 121 0.46 19.65 8.57
C LEU A 121 1.00 20.94 9.19
N GLU A 122 2.08 21.49 8.65
CA GLU A 122 2.67 22.76 9.15
C GLU A 122 1.80 24.00 8.84
N GLN A 123 0.95 23.93 7.84
CA GLN A 123 0.19 25.11 7.39
C GLN A 123 -1.21 25.29 8.02
N GLU A 124 -1.76 24.33 8.77
CA GLU A 124 -3.12 24.46 9.29
C GLU A 124 -3.32 23.86 10.70
N GLU A 125 -3.57 24.70 11.71
CA GLU A 125 -4.17 24.30 13.01
C GLU A 125 -5.56 23.61 12.87
N LEU A 126 -6.12 23.58 11.65
CA LEU A 126 -7.37 22.91 11.29
C LEU A 126 -7.15 21.59 10.54
N ALA A 127 -5.92 21.17 10.36
CA ALA A 127 -5.53 19.97 9.60
C ALA A 127 -6.15 18.66 10.14
N PRO A 128 -6.23 18.39 11.45
CA PRO A 128 -6.68 17.08 11.95
C PRO A 128 -8.04 16.65 11.41
N ARG A 129 -9.04 17.55 11.43
CA ARG A 129 -10.39 17.23 10.93
C ARG A 129 -10.44 17.00 9.41
N ARG A 130 -9.65 17.71 8.63
CA ARG A 130 -9.57 17.55 7.18
C ARG A 130 -8.78 16.30 6.77
N TRP A 131 -7.88 15.82 7.62
CA TRP A 131 -7.18 14.54 7.40
C TRP A 131 -8.09 13.35 7.67
N ALA A 132 -8.88 13.40 8.72
CA ALA A 132 -9.88 12.37 9.00
C ALA A 132 -10.83 12.16 7.81
N THR A 133 -11.26 13.23 7.13
CA THR A 133 -12.10 13.11 5.91
C THR A 133 -11.37 12.48 4.72
N ARG A 134 -10.05 12.50 4.69
CA ARG A 134 -9.26 11.79 3.66
C ARG A 134 -9.05 10.31 3.95
N LEU A 135 -9.04 9.92 5.22
CA LEU A 135 -9.00 8.52 5.63
C LEU A 135 -10.34 7.83 5.36
N ALA A 136 -11.44 8.56 5.53
CA ALA A 136 -12.79 8.15 5.14
C ALA A 136 -13.26 8.99 3.95
N PRO A 137 -13.37 8.45 2.72
CA PRO A 137 -13.79 9.23 1.56
C PRO A 137 -15.23 9.72 1.73
N GLU A 138 -15.43 11.03 1.56
CA GLU A 138 -16.76 11.66 1.60
C GLU A 138 -17.63 11.23 0.42
N GLU A 139 -17.01 11.07 -0.75
CA GLU A 139 -17.68 10.60 -1.96
C GLU A 139 -17.17 9.21 -2.31
N LEU A 140 -18.07 8.24 -2.31
CA LEU A 140 -17.80 6.91 -2.83
C LEU A 140 -18.18 6.88 -4.32
N PRO A 141 -17.37 6.23 -5.16
CA PRO A 141 -17.77 6.00 -6.54
C PRO A 141 -19.05 5.16 -6.56
N GLU A 142 -19.96 5.46 -7.49
CA GLU A 142 -21.13 4.64 -7.72
C GLU A 142 -20.69 3.27 -8.25
N PHE A 143 -21.16 2.22 -7.60
CA PHE A 143 -20.97 0.83 -8.03
C PHE A 143 -22.30 0.24 -8.46
N SER A 144 -22.47 0.09 -9.78
CA SER A 144 -23.67 -0.59 -10.30
C SER A 144 -23.80 -1.98 -9.68
N GLY A 145 -24.98 -2.32 -9.18
CA GLY A 145 -25.25 -3.60 -8.56
C GLY A 145 -24.84 -3.71 -7.09
N PHE A 146 -24.46 -2.61 -6.45
CA PHE A 146 -24.18 -2.57 -5.01
C PHE A 146 -24.80 -1.36 -4.33
N GLU A 147 -25.39 -1.59 -3.19
CA GLU A 147 -25.78 -0.58 -2.22
C GLU A 147 -24.68 -0.47 -1.16
N VAL A 148 -24.27 0.74 -0.78
CA VAL A 148 -23.17 0.98 0.17
C VAL A 148 -23.66 1.90 1.27
N GLY A 149 -23.56 1.43 2.51
CA GLY A 149 -23.75 2.21 3.74
C GLY A 149 -22.43 2.43 4.47
N ARG A 150 -22.31 3.55 5.16
CA ARG A 150 -21.10 3.85 5.90
C ARG A 150 -21.34 4.77 7.09
N VAL A 151 -20.52 4.60 8.12
CA VAL A 151 -20.35 5.56 9.23
C VAL A 151 -18.87 5.65 9.52
N TYR A 152 -18.40 6.86 9.75
CA TYR A 152 -17.06 7.14 10.24
C TYR A 152 -17.13 8.20 11.32
N GLU A 153 -16.64 7.88 12.49
CA GLU A 153 -16.59 8.76 13.63
C GLU A 153 -15.20 8.76 14.24
N PRO A 154 -14.45 9.86 14.14
CA PRO A 154 -13.17 9.96 14.81
C PRO A 154 -13.37 9.97 16.32
N GLY A 155 -12.52 9.26 17.04
CA GLY A 155 -12.47 9.24 18.49
C GLY A 155 -12.12 10.60 19.11
N SER A 156 -11.84 10.59 20.39
CA SER A 156 -11.48 11.82 21.13
C SER A 156 -10.11 12.39 20.77
N GLY A 157 -9.33 11.72 19.92
CA GLY A 157 -8.01 12.11 19.46
C GLY A 157 -8.01 13.26 18.45
N LEU A 158 -6.87 13.94 18.30
CA LEU A 158 -6.69 14.98 17.29
C LEU A 158 -6.66 14.42 15.87
N MET A 159 -6.29 13.15 15.71
CA MET A 159 -6.18 12.46 14.42
C MET A 159 -6.47 10.96 14.59
N ALA A 160 -7.06 10.36 13.56
CA ALA A 160 -7.56 8.99 13.54
C ALA A 160 -6.52 7.99 12.97
N GLY A 161 -6.50 6.77 13.52
CA GLY A 161 -5.80 5.61 12.96
C GLY A 161 -6.67 4.79 12.01
N ASP A 162 -7.98 4.83 12.23
CA ASP A 162 -8.96 4.13 11.41
C ASP A 162 -9.09 4.72 10.01
N PHE A 163 -9.23 3.83 9.04
CA PHE A 163 -9.49 4.22 7.65
C PHE A 163 -10.36 3.19 6.93
N TYR A 164 -11.08 3.65 5.93
CA TYR A 164 -11.68 2.77 4.93
C TYR A 164 -11.51 3.35 3.52
N ASP A 165 -11.64 2.49 2.54
CA ASP A 165 -11.63 2.88 1.14
C ASP A 165 -12.50 1.96 0.30
N LEU A 166 -13.06 2.52 -0.77
CA LEU A 166 -13.85 1.78 -1.75
C LEU A 166 -13.47 2.31 -3.14
N PHE A 167 -12.93 1.45 -4.01
CA PHE A 167 -12.45 1.88 -5.32
C PHE A 167 -12.46 0.74 -6.35
N ARG A 168 -12.48 1.11 -7.63
CA ARG A 168 -12.30 0.14 -8.72
C ARG A 168 -10.84 -0.24 -8.88
N THR A 169 -10.57 -1.55 -8.89
CA THR A 169 -9.25 -2.08 -9.24
C THR A 169 -9.09 -2.22 -10.74
N ASP A 170 -10.18 -2.59 -11.43
CA ASP A 170 -10.31 -2.62 -12.89
C ASP A 170 -11.78 -2.38 -13.32
N ALA A 171 -12.13 -2.71 -14.57
CA ALA A 171 -13.47 -2.49 -15.11
C ALA A 171 -14.56 -3.31 -14.41
N GLU A 172 -14.21 -4.48 -13.87
CA GLU A 172 -15.14 -5.51 -13.37
C GLU A 172 -15.03 -5.73 -11.85
N ARG A 173 -13.92 -5.26 -11.24
CA ARG A 173 -13.64 -5.51 -9.83
C ARG A 173 -13.60 -4.24 -9.00
N VAL A 174 -14.20 -4.35 -7.83
CA VAL A 174 -14.25 -3.31 -6.80
C VAL A 174 -13.59 -3.83 -5.55
N ALA A 175 -12.71 -3.03 -4.95
CA ALA A 175 -12.13 -3.32 -3.65
C ALA A 175 -12.77 -2.46 -2.57
N ALA A 176 -13.10 -3.10 -1.44
CA ALA A 176 -13.38 -2.42 -0.18
C ALA A 176 -12.29 -2.78 0.82
N VAL A 177 -11.79 -1.78 1.50
CA VAL A 177 -10.71 -1.88 2.46
C VAL A 177 -11.11 -1.18 3.73
N ILE A 178 -10.85 -1.81 4.86
CA ILE A 178 -10.97 -1.21 6.19
C ILE A 178 -9.77 -1.60 7.02
N GLY A 179 -9.28 -0.73 7.86
CA GLY A 179 -8.14 -1.00 8.72
C GLY A 179 -8.00 0.00 9.83
N ASP A 180 -7.16 -0.37 10.78
CA ASP A 180 -6.78 0.43 11.93
C ASP A 180 -5.28 0.35 12.15
N VAL A 181 -4.67 1.48 12.47
CA VAL A 181 -3.25 1.63 12.80
C VAL A 181 -3.11 1.83 14.31
N SER A 182 -2.36 0.93 14.96
CA SER A 182 -2.12 1.02 16.39
C SER A 182 -1.51 2.36 16.80
N GLY A 183 -2.01 2.92 17.89
CA GLY A 183 -1.59 4.23 18.37
C GLY A 183 -2.56 5.33 17.95
N HIS A 184 -2.20 6.58 18.20
CA HIS A 184 -3.07 7.74 17.94
C HIS A 184 -2.24 8.95 17.49
N GLY A 185 -2.89 9.87 16.83
CA GLY A 185 -2.26 11.12 16.41
C GLY A 185 -1.71 11.09 14.99
N ILE A 186 -0.80 12.00 14.72
CA ILE A 186 -0.31 12.30 13.36
C ILE A 186 0.39 11.09 12.73
N ASP A 187 1.24 10.40 13.48
CA ASP A 187 2.02 9.27 12.95
C ASP A 187 1.09 8.13 12.48
N ALA A 188 0.12 7.72 13.31
CA ALA A 188 -0.88 6.71 12.96
C ALA A 188 -1.68 7.09 11.70
N SER A 189 -2.10 8.35 11.60
CA SER A 189 -2.82 8.85 10.42
C SER A 189 -1.97 8.87 9.15
N ILE A 190 -0.68 9.19 9.24
CA ILE A 190 0.25 9.11 8.10
C ILE A 190 0.39 7.67 7.63
N THR A 191 0.56 6.73 8.57
CA THR A 191 0.64 5.30 8.26
C THR A 191 -0.67 4.79 7.63
N ALA A 192 -1.83 5.15 8.19
CA ALA A 192 -3.14 4.82 7.62
C ALA A 192 -3.29 5.34 6.17
N PHE A 193 -2.84 6.56 5.93
CA PHE A 193 -2.83 7.15 4.59
C PHE A 193 -1.90 6.40 3.62
N GLN A 194 -0.69 6.04 4.07
CA GLN A 194 0.25 5.24 3.28
C GLN A 194 -0.35 3.88 2.91
N VAL A 195 -0.89 3.16 3.90
CA VAL A 195 -1.57 1.87 3.70
C VAL A 195 -2.66 1.98 2.64
N LYS A 196 -3.57 2.94 2.80
CA LYS A 196 -4.68 3.16 1.89
C LYS A 196 -4.23 3.39 0.44
N TYR A 197 -3.22 4.24 0.21
CA TYR A 197 -2.78 4.56 -1.14
C TYR A 197 -1.90 3.47 -1.76
N LEU A 198 -1.07 2.79 -0.98
CA LEU A 198 -0.28 1.66 -1.45
C LEU A 198 -1.19 0.48 -1.86
N LEU A 199 -2.25 0.21 -1.08
CA LEU A 199 -3.23 -0.82 -1.43
C LEU A 199 -3.92 -0.54 -2.77
N ARG A 200 -4.26 0.71 -3.07
CA ARG A 200 -4.82 1.07 -4.39
C ARG A 200 -3.88 0.71 -5.54
N VAL A 201 -2.57 0.82 -5.32
CA VAL A 201 -1.56 0.45 -6.33
C VAL A 201 -1.45 -1.07 -6.42
N PHE A 202 -1.28 -1.75 -5.28
CA PHE A 202 -1.06 -3.20 -5.27
C PHE A 202 -2.29 -3.99 -5.71
N LEU A 203 -3.51 -3.60 -5.33
CA LEU A 203 -4.74 -4.27 -5.75
C LEU A 203 -5.07 -4.08 -7.25
N ARG A 204 -4.45 -3.11 -7.92
CA ARG A 204 -4.48 -3.01 -9.38
C ARG A 204 -3.43 -3.88 -10.05
N GLN A 205 -2.31 -4.11 -9.37
CA GLN A 205 -1.19 -4.91 -9.88
C GLN A 205 -1.40 -6.40 -9.64
N TYR A 206 -1.89 -6.78 -8.47
CA TYR A 206 -2.11 -8.17 -8.06
C TYR A 206 -3.59 -8.52 -8.08
N ARG A 207 -3.92 -9.62 -8.76
CA ARG A 207 -5.30 -10.10 -8.80
C ARG A 207 -5.74 -10.72 -7.47
N ASP A 208 -4.81 -11.34 -6.77
CA ASP A 208 -5.02 -11.92 -5.44
C ASP A 208 -4.77 -10.88 -4.36
N PRO A 209 -5.78 -10.55 -3.52
CA PRO A 209 -5.60 -9.58 -2.45
C PRO A 209 -4.56 -10.02 -1.40
N ALA A 210 -4.31 -11.33 -1.23
CA ALA A 210 -3.27 -11.80 -0.33
C ALA A 210 -1.88 -11.34 -0.78
N GLN A 211 -1.57 -11.45 -2.07
CA GLN A 211 -0.30 -10.95 -2.62
C GLN A 211 -0.16 -9.43 -2.46
N ALA A 212 -1.25 -8.69 -2.65
CA ALA A 212 -1.23 -7.24 -2.43
C ALA A 212 -0.93 -6.88 -0.97
N VAL A 213 -1.45 -7.66 -0.01
CA VAL A 213 -1.20 -7.49 1.42
C VAL A 213 0.22 -7.91 1.80
N GLU A 214 0.77 -8.97 1.21
CA GLU A 214 2.17 -9.39 1.39
C GLU A 214 3.14 -8.31 0.93
N GLU A 215 2.94 -7.74 -0.25
CA GLU A 215 3.76 -6.64 -0.75
C GLU A 215 3.65 -5.39 0.13
N LEU A 216 2.43 -5.08 0.58
CA LEU A 216 2.22 -3.99 1.53
C LEU A 216 2.99 -4.23 2.83
N ASN A 217 2.90 -5.45 3.39
CA ASN A 217 3.61 -5.82 4.61
C ASN A 217 5.12 -5.66 4.46
N ALA A 218 5.70 -6.14 3.35
CA ALA A 218 7.13 -6.01 3.07
C ALA A 218 7.56 -4.53 2.98
N VAL A 219 6.76 -3.68 2.32
CA VAL A 219 7.05 -2.25 2.18
C VAL A 219 6.94 -1.53 3.52
N LEU A 220 5.90 -1.78 4.30
CA LEU A 220 5.73 -1.16 5.62
C LEU A 220 6.80 -1.62 6.60
N SER A 221 7.08 -2.91 6.68
CA SER A 221 8.11 -3.48 7.58
C SER A 221 9.51 -2.95 7.30
N ALA A 222 9.83 -2.67 6.03
CA ALA A 222 11.11 -2.07 5.66
C ALA A 222 11.29 -0.63 6.18
N GLN A 223 10.23 0.00 6.67
CA GLN A 223 10.19 1.40 7.10
C GLN A 223 9.77 1.57 8.54
N SER A 224 9.18 0.52 9.14
CA SER A 224 8.57 0.55 10.46
C SER A 224 9.49 1.10 11.54
N ARG A 225 8.94 2.04 12.29
CA ARG A 225 9.23 2.19 13.71
C ARG A 225 8.75 0.93 14.41
N THR A 226 9.52 0.39 15.32
CA THR A 226 9.35 -0.93 15.96
C THR A 226 8.03 -1.17 16.69
N ASP A 227 7.14 -0.17 16.79
CA ASP A 227 5.98 -0.17 17.68
C ASP A 227 4.63 0.09 16.98
N GLU A 228 4.59 0.20 15.63
CA GLU A 228 3.35 0.40 14.89
C GLU A 228 2.89 -0.89 14.21
N PHE A 229 1.67 -1.31 14.50
CA PHE A 229 1.00 -2.44 13.86
C PHE A 229 -0.23 -1.95 13.11
N VAL A 230 -0.58 -2.65 12.03
CA VAL A 230 -1.78 -2.34 11.26
C VAL A 230 -2.66 -3.57 11.17
N SER A 231 -3.90 -3.42 11.59
CA SER A 231 -4.95 -4.38 11.30
C SER A 231 -5.64 -3.99 9.99
N LEU A 232 -5.96 -4.98 9.15
CA LEU A 232 -6.47 -4.71 7.81
C LEU A 232 -7.39 -5.82 7.32
N CYS A 233 -8.54 -5.44 6.75
CA CYS A 233 -9.37 -6.33 5.95
C CYS A 233 -9.53 -5.77 4.54
N VAL A 234 -9.19 -6.58 3.55
CA VAL A 234 -9.33 -6.30 2.11
C VAL A 234 -10.34 -7.26 1.52
N THR A 235 -11.33 -6.72 0.84
CA THR A 235 -12.32 -7.49 0.10
C THR A 235 -12.37 -7.03 -1.34
N VAL A 236 -12.41 -7.96 -2.29
CA VAL A 236 -12.48 -7.68 -3.73
C VAL A 236 -13.71 -8.36 -4.30
N PHE A 237 -14.63 -7.58 -4.79
CA PHE A 237 -15.86 -8.04 -5.45
C PHE A 237 -15.59 -8.18 -6.94
N ASP A 238 -15.80 -9.36 -7.49
CA ASP A 238 -15.79 -9.61 -8.94
C ASP A 238 -17.24 -9.65 -9.42
N GLN A 239 -17.65 -8.60 -10.14
CA GLN A 239 -19.04 -8.44 -10.59
C GLN A 239 -19.44 -9.49 -11.61
N ASN A 240 -18.52 -9.89 -12.50
CA ASN A 240 -18.78 -10.87 -13.53
C ASN A 240 -18.79 -12.31 -13.01
N ALA A 241 -17.85 -12.62 -12.11
CA ALA A 241 -17.78 -13.93 -11.49
C ALA A 241 -18.87 -14.13 -10.41
N GLY A 242 -19.44 -13.04 -9.88
CA GLY A 242 -20.39 -13.12 -8.76
C GLY A 242 -19.71 -13.66 -7.50
N THR A 243 -18.47 -13.25 -7.24
CA THR A 243 -17.70 -13.73 -6.09
C THR A 243 -17.10 -12.56 -5.29
N LEU A 244 -16.87 -12.83 -4.02
CA LEU A 244 -16.12 -12.01 -3.10
C LEU A 244 -14.86 -12.74 -2.71
N ARG A 245 -13.68 -12.14 -2.96
CA ARG A 245 -12.41 -12.62 -2.45
C ARG A 245 -11.91 -11.72 -1.34
N PHE A 246 -11.49 -12.28 -0.21
CA PHE A 246 -11.03 -11.50 0.93
C PHE A 246 -9.71 -12.02 1.49
N THR A 247 -8.96 -11.12 2.11
CA THR A 247 -7.82 -11.38 2.98
C THR A 247 -7.90 -10.43 4.18
N SER A 248 -7.48 -10.90 5.36
CA SER A 248 -7.54 -10.12 6.58
C SER A 248 -6.28 -10.33 7.42
N ALA A 249 -5.61 -9.24 7.73
CA ALA A 249 -4.41 -9.17 8.54
C ALA A 249 -4.75 -8.75 9.97
N GLY A 250 -5.09 -9.72 10.83
CA GLY A 250 -5.37 -9.47 12.25
C GLY A 250 -6.57 -8.55 12.55
N HIS A 251 -7.40 -8.23 11.57
CA HIS A 251 -8.54 -7.32 11.73
C HIS A 251 -9.77 -8.03 12.33
N PRO A 252 -10.68 -7.31 13.01
CA PRO A 252 -11.95 -7.85 13.43
C PRO A 252 -12.66 -8.61 12.32
N PRO A 253 -13.46 -9.66 12.63
CA PRO A 253 -14.12 -10.45 11.61
C PRO A 253 -15.14 -9.61 10.85
N ALA A 254 -15.06 -9.62 9.52
CA ALA A 254 -16.17 -9.13 8.71
C ALA A 254 -17.34 -10.11 8.77
N TRP A 255 -18.58 -9.62 8.67
CA TRP A 255 -19.77 -10.46 8.67
C TRP A 255 -20.37 -10.53 7.28
N LEU A 256 -20.50 -11.74 6.75
CA LEU A 256 -21.17 -12.00 5.49
C LEU A 256 -22.53 -12.66 5.73
N TRP A 257 -23.61 -11.98 5.38
CA TRP A 257 -24.94 -12.57 5.23
C TRP A 257 -25.03 -13.17 3.84
N HIS A 258 -25.16 -14.48 3.76
CA HIS A 258 -25.25 -15.24 2.51
C HIS A 258 -26.12 -16.48 2.73
N ASP A 259 -27.02 -16.78 1.80
CA ASP A 259 -27.90 -17.95 1.82
C ASP A 259 -28.68 -18.11 3.15
N GLY A 260 -29.17 -17.00 3.71
CA GLY A 260 -29.91 -16.98 4.96
C GLY A 260 -29.09 -17.20 6.23
N GLU A 261 -27.77 -17.24 6.13
CA GLU A 261 -26.85 -17.43 7.24
C GLU A 261 -25.86 -16.27 7.38
N LEU A 262 -25.58 -15.91 8.61
CA LEU A 262 -24.53 -14.94 8.93
C LEU A 262 -23.22 -15.66 9.29
N ARG A 263 -22.17 -15.44 8.50
CA ARG A 263 -20.87 -16.11 8.64
C ARG A 263 -19.76 -15.10 8.91
N PRO A 264 -18.89 -15.35 9.91
CA PRO A 264 -17.72 -14.50 10.15
C PRO A 264 -16.61 -14.81 9.14
N LEU A 265 -16.10 -13.80 8.48
CA LEU A 265 -14.88 -13.85 7.69
C LEU A 265 -13.70 -13.46 8.57
N ARG A 266 -13.03 -14.45 9.14
CA ARG A 266 -11.94 -14.25 10.12
C ARG A 266 -10.61 -13.95 9.46
N ALA A 267 -9.68 -13.41 10.24
CA ALA A 267 -8.31 -13.12 9.82
C ALA A 267 -7.64 -14.33 9.13
N THR A 268 -6.92 -14.04 8.06
CA THR A 268 -6.22 -15.02 7.21
C THR A 268 -4.70 -14.91 7.30
N GLY A 269 -4.21 -14.00 8.11
CA GLY A 269 -2.81 -13.75 8.43
C GLY A 269 -2.66 -12.86 9.66
N PRO A 270 -1.43 -12.65 10.16
CA PRO A 270 -1.15 -11.80 11.31
C PRO A 270 -1.33 -10.31 10.97
N LEU A 271 -1.22 -9.44 11.98
CA LEU A 271 -1.11 -8.00 11.81
C LEU A 271 0.04 -7.65 10.85
N LEU A 272 -0.12 -6.60 10.07
CA LEU A 272 0.98 -6.06 9.28
C LEU A 272 2.07 -5.50 10.19
N THR A 273 3.29 -5.50 9.72
CA THR A 273 4.52 -5.03 10.38
C THR A 273 4.98 -5.89 11.56
N LEU A 274 4.21 -6.90 11.95
CA LEU A 274 4.60 -7.81 13.04
C LEU A 274 5.82 -8.67 12.63
N ASP A 275 5.84 -9.15 11.39
CA ASP A 275 6.93 -9.91 10.80
C ASP A 275 6.96 -9.61 9.28
N PRO A 276 8.10 -9.13 8.73
CA PRO A 276 8.21 -8.80 7.32
C PRO A 276 7.99 -10.00 6.38
N ASP A 277 8.25 -11.21 6.85
CA ASP A 277 8.10 -12.45 6.08
C ASP A 277 6.72 -13.12 6.29
N SER A 278 5.77 -12.42 6.91
CA SER A 278 4.41 -12.93 7.12
C SER A 278 3.73 -13.28 5.81
N LEU A 279 3.13 -14.46 5.77
CA LEU A 279 2.32 -14.93 4.66
C LEU A 279 0.83 -14.71 4.94
N TYR A 280 0.10 -14.32 3.91
CA TYR A 280 -1.35 -14.13 3.95
C TYR A 280 -2.03 -15.08 2.98
N SER A 281 -3.26 -15.46 3.28
CA SER A 281 -4.07 -16.25 2.36
C SER A 281 -5.34 -15.52 2.00
N SER A 282 -5.81 -15.69 0.78
CA SER A 282 -7.11 -15.23 0.36
C SER A 282 -8.12 -16.36 0.37
N ARG A 283 -9.38 -16.03 0.63
CA ARG A 283 -10.53 -16.94 0.49
C ARG A 283 -11.52 -16.32 -0.47
N GLU A 284 -12.12 -17.16 -1.29
CA GLU A 284 -13.18 -16.76 -2.21
C GLU A 284 -14.50 -17.39 -1.77
N VAL A 285 -15.54 -16.58 -1.78
CA VAL A 285 -16.91 -17.01 -1.45
C VAL A 285 -17.85 -16.51 -2.53
N PRO A 286 -18.93 -17.26 -2.85
CA PRO A 286 -19.96 -16.75 -3.73
C PRO A 286 -20.63 -15.53 -3.11
N LEU A 287 -21.17 -14.66 -3.95
CA LEU A 287 -21.91 -13.48 -3.56
C LEU A 287 -23.13 -13.36 -4.44
N ASP A 288 -24.30 -13.52 -3.87
CA ASP A 288 -25.60 -13.49 -4.56
C ASP A 288 -26.34 -12.16 -4.33
N GLU A 289 -27.38 -11.90 -5.14
CA GLU A 289 -28.25 -10.73 -4.94
C GLU A 289 -28.92 -10.81 -3.55
N GLY A 290 -28.88 -9.71 -2.82
CA GLY A 290 -29.35 -9.62 -1.44
C GLY A 290 -28.29 -9.91 -0.37
N ASP A 291 -27.14 -10.46 -0.73
CA ASP A 291 -26.03 -10.67 0.21
C ASP A 291 -25.50 -9.36 0.75
N LEU A 292 -25.11 -9.39 2.02
CA LEU A 292 -24.59 -8.22 2.74
C LEU A 292 -23.25 -8.55 3.38
N LEU A 293 -22.24 -7.74 3.09
CA LEU A 293 -20.96 -7.72 3.79
C LEU A 293 -20.92 -6.52 4.74
N LEU A 294 -20.62 -6.77 6.02
CA LEU A 294 -20.41 -5.77 7.05
C LEU A 294 -18.95 -5.81 7.50
N LEU A 295 -18.28 -4.68 7.41
CA LEU A 295 -16.91 -4.43 7.87
C LEU A 295 -16.96 -3.36 8.96
N TYR A 296 -16.11 -3.47 9.98
CA TYR A 296 -16.05 -2.48 11.06
C TYR A 296 -14.68 -2.55 11.77
N THR A 297 -14.28 -1.46 12.39
CA THR A 297 -13.09 -1.38 13.23
C THR A 297 -13.41 -1.73 14.67
N ASP A 298 -12.41 -2.04 15.47
CA ASP A 298 -12.55 -2.51 16.83
C ASP A 298 -13.20 -1.47 17.77
N GLY A 299 -13.07 -0.16 17.48
CA GLY A 299 -13.76 0.90 18.22
C GLY A 299 -15.29 0.68 18.32
N LEU A 300 -15.91 0.02 17.31
CA LEU A 300 -17.33 -0.39 17.42
C LEU A 300 -17.51 -1.51 18.43
N SER A 301 -16.75 -2.59 18.31
CA SER A 301 -16.90 -3.80 19.16
C SER A 301 -16.38 -3.58 20.58
N GLU A 302 -15.43 -2.67 20.75
CA GLU A 302 -14.81 -2.31 22.02
C GLU A 302 -15.51 -1.16 22.75
N ALA A 303 -16.59 -0.59 22.22
CA ALA A 303 -17.43 0.35 22.94
C ALA A 303 -17.81 -0.20 24.33
N ARG A 304 -17.64 0.59 25.42
CA ARG A 304 -17.64 0.07 26.79
C ARG A 304 -18.77 0.58 27.64
N ALA A 305 -19.37 -0.36 28.40
CA ALA A 305 -20.23 -0.10 29.54
C ALA A 305 -19.56 -0.68 30.81
N GLY A 306 -18.73 0.08 31.47
CA GLY A 306 -17.87 -0.41 32.56
C GLY A 306 -16.84 -1.42 32.02
N GLU A 307 -16.87 -2.66 32.53
CA GLU A 307 -15.99 -3.74 32.05
C GLU A 307 -16.55 -4.50 30.84
N GLN A 308 -17.82 -4.26 30.48
CA GLN A 308 -18.44 -4.95 29.36
C GLN A 308 -18.16 -4.25 28.05
N LEU A 309 -17.83 -5.05 27.00
CA LEU A 309 -17.69 -4.59 25.63
C LEU A 309 -19.02 -4.75 24.87
N PHE A 310 -19.24 -3.90 23.88
CA PHE A 310 -20.35 -4.07 22.95
C PHE A 310 -20.29 -5.43 22.27
N GLY A 311 -19.14 -5.79 21.73
CA GLY A 311 -18.77 -7.13 21.31
C GLY A 311 -19.38 -7.54 19.96
N GLU A 312 -18.71 -8.51 19.34
CA GLU A 312 -19.07 -9.06 18.01
C GLU A 312 -20.50 -9.63 17.95
N GLU A 313 -20.97 -10.22 19.05
CA GLU A 313 -22.29 -10.89 19.07
C GLU A 313 -23.45 -9.88 18.94
N ARG A 314 -23.34 -8.68 19.53
CA ARG A 314 -24.38 -7.64 19.35
C ARG A 314 -24.39 -7.12 17.92
N ILE A 315 -23.22 -6.99 17.30
CA ILE A 315 -23.07 -6.61 15.89
C ILE A 315 -23.73 -7.67 15.00
N ALA A 316 -23.39 -8.93 15.20
CA ALA A 316 -23.97 -10.05 14.46
C ALA A 316 -25.50 -10.12 14.62
N ASN A 317 -26.01 -9.90 15.83
CA ASN A 317 -27.44 -9.93 16.11
C ASN A 317 -28.20 -8.77 15.46
N ALA A 318 -27.58 -7.61 15.27
CA ALA A 318 -28.18 -6.50 14.53
C ALA A 318 -28.42 -6.90 13.07
N VAL A 319 -27.47 -7.54 12.42
CA VAL A 319 -27.61 -8.05 11.04
C VAL A 319 -28.66 -9.16 10.98
N ARG A 320 -28.65 -10.14 11.91
CA ARG A 320 -29.64 -11.26 11.94
C ARG A 320 -31.06 -10.79 12.15
N ARG A 321 -31.26 -9.68 12.89
CA ARG A 321 -32.60 -9.17 13.21
C ARG A 321 -33.33 -8.66 11.97
N ASP A 322 -32.63 -7.99 11.10
CA ASP A 322 -33.19 -7.46 9.86
C ASP A 322 -32.13 -7.50 8.74
N PRO A 323 -31.92 -8.66 8.12
CA PRO A 323 -30.95 -8.80 7.04
C PRO A 323 -31.29 -7.98 5.79
N GLY A 324 -32.56 -7.55 5.65
CA GLY A 324 -33.05 -6.74 4.55
C GLY A 324 -32.92 -5.22 4.77
N MET A 325 -32.50 -4.78 5.96
CA MET A 325 -32.28 -3.37 6.26
C MET A 325 -31.31 -2.73 5.26
N ASP A 326 -31.61 -1.53 4.78
CA ASP A 326 -30.68 -0.83 3.89
C ASP A 326 -29.32 -0.60 4.55
N ALA A 327 -28.25 -0.60 3.72
CA ALA A 327 -26.88 -0.60 4.21
C ALA A 327 -26.53 0.65 5.05
N ASP A 328 -27.05 1.82 4.68
CA ASP A 328 -26.80 3.07 5.39
C ASP A 328 -27.53 3.09 6.75
N THR A 329 -28.78 2.65 6.78
CA THR A 329 -29.56 2.52 8.03
C THR A 329 -28.93 1.51 8.97
N LEU A 330 -28.40 0.38 8.45
CA LEU A 330 -27.69 -0.61 9.26
C LEU A 330 -26.45 0.01 9.94
N CYS A 331 -25.62 0.71 9.19
CA CYS A 331 -24.42 1.35 9.75
C CYS A 331 -24.77 2.37 10.83
N LYS A 332 -25.78 3.22 10.59
CA LYS A 332 -26.26 4.20 11.55
C LYS A 332 -26.85 3.57 12.82
N SER A 333 -27.67 2.52 12.65
CA SER A 333 -28.27 1.82 13.78
C SER A 333 -27.24 1.11 14.66
N LEU A 334 -26.17 0.54 14.07
CA LEU A 334 -25.06 -0.04 14.80
C LEU A 334 -24.30 1.03 15.62
N MET A 335 -24.04 2.18 15.00
CA MET A 335 -23.38 3.28 15.68
C MET A 335 -24.20 3.84 16.85
N GLU A 336 -25.51 4.02 16.65
CA GLU A 336 -26.45 4.46 17.71
C GLU A 336 -26.51 3.41 18.84
N ALA A 337 -26.59 2.12 18.49
CA ALA A 337 -26.63 1.05 19.49
C ALA A 337 -25.32 0.99 20.32
N ALA A 338 -24.17 1.23 19.71
CA ALA A 338 -22.89 1.29 20.43
C ALA A 338 -22.81 2.51 21.37
N ARG A 339 -23.29 3.69 20.92
CA ARG A 339 -23.37 4.89 21.76
C ARG A 339 -24.34 4.72 22.93
N ASP A 340 -25.51 4.13 22.70
CA ASP A 340 -26.49 3.87 23.74
C ASP A 340 -25.99 2.83 24.75
N PHE A 341 -25.18 1.89 24.30
CA PHE A 341 -24.56 0.91 25.18
C PHE A 341 -23.44 1.53 26.03
N ALA A 342 -22.64 2.41 25.45
CA ALA A 342 -21.50 3.00 26.12
C ALA A 342 -21.93 3.93 27.27
N THR A 343 -21.23 3.83 28.41
CA THR A 343 -21.47 4.74 29.58
C THR A 343 -20.73 6.06 29.49
N SER A 344 -19.84 6.21 28.52
CA SER A 344 -19.05 7.41 28.21
C SER A 344 -19.00 7.62 26.70
N ALA A 345 -18.54 8.79 26.26
CA ALA A 345 -18.23 8.98 24.84
C ALA A 345 -17.24 7.93 24.33
N LEU A 346 -17.39 7.51 23.08
CA LEU A 346 -16.46 6.60 22.43
C LEU A 346 -15.08 7.27 22.40
N THR A 347 -14.07 6.55 22.87
CA THR A 347 -12.70 7.07 22.97
C THR A 347 -11.89 6.76 21.74
N ASP A 348 -12.26 5.72 21.04
CA ASP A 348 -11.61 5.24 19.84
C ASP A 348 -12.34 5.65 18.57
N ASP A 349 -11.61 5.61 17.45
CA ASP A 349 -12.18 5.82 16.13
C ASP A 349 -13.16 4.69 15.81
N VAL A 350 -14.21 4.97 15.05
CA VAL A 350 -15.16 3.96 14.59
C VAL A 350 -15.39 4.12 13.10
N ALA A 351 -15.06 3.09 12.35
CA ALA A 351 -15.44 2.95 10.95
C ALA A 351 -16.37 1.75 10.77
N ILE A 352 -17.47 1.95 10.05
CA ILE A 352 -18.42 0.90 9.68
C ILE A 352 -18.71 1.02 8.18
N LEU A 353 -18.63 -0.07 7.47
CA LEU A 353 -18.91 -0.15 6.04
C LEU A 353 -19.81 -1.37 5.76
N ALA A 354 -20.98 -1.14 5.21
CA ALA A 354 -21.90 -2.19 4.78
C ALA A 354 -22.04 -2.15 3.26
N ILE A 355 -21.93 -3.31 2.60
CA ILE A 355 -22.00 -3.45 1.14
C ILE A 355 -22.98 -4.56 0.83
N ARG A 356 -24.08 -4.21 0.18
CA ARG A 356 -25.11 -5.17 -0.25
C ARG A 356 -25.09 -5.31 -1.76
N ARG A 357 -25.15 -6.55 -2.26
CA ARG A 357 -25.40 -6.83 -3.66
C ARG A 357 -26.88 -6.65 -3.99
N ILE A 358 -27.19 -5.82 -4.98
CA ILE A 358 -28.54 -5.51 -5.47
C ILE A 358 -28.74 -5.95 -6.91
#